data_09b7057b468dab572a480ca64df037d6
#
_entry.id   09b7057b468dab572a480ca64df037d6
#
_cell.length_a   1.000
_cell.length_b   1.000
_cell.length_c   1.000
_cell.angle_alpha   90.00
_cell.angle_beta   90.00
_cell.angle_gamma   90.00
#
_symmetry.space_group_name_H-M   'P 1'
#
loop_
_entity.id
_entity.type
_entity.pdbx_description
1 polymer ?
#
loop_
_entity_poly.entity_id
_entity_poly.type
_entity_poly.pdbx_seq_one_letter_code
_entity_poly.pdbx_strand_id
1 'polypeptide(L)'
;MDTINNDLTNLLKQMGVHQESWGITQRIVIIAGILIIAFVADYFCRKIVVPTIKKLTARTQATWDDYLFNDAVLDNMCHLIPPIILYVLLPFAFPHEPVTLTFILKLCWVYITAVAMKLICSFLTSLYTISSEHEKLKNHPLKGVYQMIKLIVICVGVIIIISTLIDKDPVNILTGLGASAAILMLVFKDTIMGLVAGVQLSANDMLRLGDWITMPKYGADGTVIEVTLTTVKVRNWDNTITTVPPYALVSDSFQNWRGMRESGGRRVKRSINIDMNTVRFCTPEQMKKFEKQVWMSGFEKTGKEEVNLYVFRHYLEYYLRHNPRVNTELILMVRQLQPTPQGLPIELYFFSANKDWIPYERLQAEVFDHLLAVLPEFGLRVFQIPSGLDVLSLSSH
;
A
#
# COMPACT_ATOMS: atom_id res chain seq x y z
N MET A 1 -34.52 -34.33 39.66
CA MET A 1 -34.85 -33.08 40.38
C MET A 1 -35.66 -33.33 41.62
N ASP A 2 -36.71 -34.07 41.53
CA ASP A 2 -37.62 -34.38 42.67
C ASP A 2 -36.92 -35.11 43.81
N THR A 3 -35.95 -35.99 43.57
CA THR A 3 -35.17 -36.69 44.59
C THR A 3 -34.33 -35.76 45.46
N ILE A 4 -33.58 -34.83 44.86
CA ILE A 4 -32.74 -33.86 45.59
C ILE A 4 -33.62 -32.90 46.41
N ASN A 5 -34.76 -32.46 45.86
CA ASN A 5 -35.71 -31.65 46.57
C ASN A 5 -36.34 -32.39 47.78
N ASN A 6 -36.68 -33.66 47.62
CA ASN A 6 -37.20 -34.46 48.69
C ASN A 6 -36.19 -34.75 49.81
N ASP A 7 -34.93 -35.03 49.44
CA ASP A 7 -33.86 -35.28 50.45
C ASP A 7 -33.53 -34.00 51.25
N LEU A 8 -33.53 -32.83 50.55
CA LEU A 8 -33.32 -31.50 51.19
C LEU A 8 -34.49 -31.15 52.13
N THR A 9 -35.72 -31.47 51.71
CA THR A 9 -36.91 -31.24 52.51
C THR A 9 -36.91 -32.15 53.79
N ASN A 10 -36.44 -33.37 53.68
CA ASN A 10 -36.27 -34.27 54.83
C ASN A 10 -35.18 -33.79 55.79
N LEU A 11 -34.06 -33.32 55.29
CA LEU A 11 -32.98 -32.72 56.10
C LEU A 11 -33.46 -31.45 56.85
N LEU A 12 -34.21 -30.58 56.19
CA LEU A 12 -34.77 -29.35 56.78
C LEU A 12 -35.78 -29.67 57.88
N LYS A 13 -36.59 -30.77 57.73
CA LYS A 13 -37.46 -31.28 58.74
C LYS A 13 -36.68 -31.74 59.99
N GLN A 14 -35.57 -32.43 59.79
CA GLN A 14 -34.71 -32.89 60.87
C GLN A 14 -34.02 -31.75 61.61
N MET A 15 -33.77 -30.63 60.94
CA MET A 15 -33.16 -29.45 61.51
C MET A 15 -34.14 -28.46 62.19
N GLY A 16 -35.44 -28.86 62.33
CA GLY A 16 -36.46 -28.13 63.09
C GLY A 16 -36.92 -26.82 62.43
N VAL A 17 -36.82 -26.64 61.11
CA VAL A 17 -37.25 -25.46 60.39
C VAL A 17 -38.79 -25.45 60.27
N HIS A 18 -39.44 -24.28 60.56
CA HIS A 18 -40.91 -24.15 60.50
C HIS A 18 -41.43 -24.33 59.06
N GLN A 19 -42.56 -24.97 58.88
CA GLN A 19 -43.12 -25.42 57.61
C GLN A 19 -43.51 -24.19 56.68
N GLU A 20 -43.87 -23.04 57.23
CA GLU A 20 -44.17 -21.81 56.49
C GLU A 20 -42.92 -21.15 55.85
N SER A 21 -41.69 -21.39 56.36
CA SER A 21 -40.45 -20.84 55.84
C SER A 21 -39.65 -21.79 54.96
N TRP A 22 -40.17 -23.01 54.72
CA TRP A 22 -39.42 -24.05 53.96
C TRP A 22 -39.00 -23.59 52.57
N GLY A 23 -39.86 -22.90 51.82
CA GLY A 23 -39.55 -22.42 50.47
C GLY A 23 -38.36 -21.43 50.44
N ILE A 24 -38.28 -20.53 51.42
CA ILE A 24 -37.21 -19.53 51.51
C ILE A 24 -35.94 -20.17 52.05
N THR A 25 -36.04 -20.98 53.14
CA THR A 25 -34.89 -21.65 53.75
C THR A 25 -34.22 -22.63 52.80
N GLN A 26 -35.03 -23.41 52.05
CA GLN A 26 -34.54 -24.32 51.04
C GLN A 26 -33.75 -23.60 49.92
N ARG A 27 -34.26 -22.46 49.44
CA ARG A 27 -33.54 -21.64 48.46
C ARG A 27 -32.21 -21.10 48.97
N ILE A 28 -32.18 -20.58 50.22
CA ILE A 28 -30.96 -20.09 50.84
C ILE A 28 -29.91 -21.19 50.92
N VAL A 29 -30.32 -22.42 51.33
CA VAL A 29 -29.40 -23.55 51.40
C VAL A 29 -28.87 -23.94 50.02
N ILE A 30 -29.70 -23.98 48.97
CA ILE A 30 -29.26 -24.29 47.61
C ILE A 30 -28.30 -23.20 47.11
N ILE A 31 -28.63 -21.92 47.29
CA ILE A 31 -27.75 -20.81 46.88
C ILE A 31 -26.43 -20.86 47.63
N ALA A 32 -26.44 -21.10 48.95
CA ALA A 32 -25.23 -21.28 49.73
C ALA A 32 -24.36 -22.44 49.21
N GLY A 33 -25.00 -23.58 48.87
CA GLY A 33 -24.33 -24.72 48.27
C GLY A 33 -23.69 -24.41 46.92
N ILE A 34 -24.40 -23.69 46.04
CA ILE A 34 -23.88 -23.22 44.74
C ILE A 34 -22.67 -22.27 44.92
N LEU A 35 -22.77 -21.34 45.87
CA LEU A 35 -21.65 -20.43 46.18
C LEU A 35 -20.43 -21.15 46.71
N ILE A 36 -20.64 -22.16 47.58
CA ILE A 36 -19.55 -23.00 48.08
C ILE A 36 -18.90 -23.80 46.95
N ILE A 37 -19.69 -24.39 46.04
CA ILE A 37 -19.17 -25.09 44.87
C ILE A 37 -18.38 -24.17 43.99
N ALA A 38 -18.90 -22.96 43.68
CA ALA A 38 -18.21 -21.96 42.88
C ALA A 38 -16.90 -21.51 43.55
N PHE A 39 -16.90 -21.27 44.84
CA PHE A 39 -15.70 -20.91 45.61
C PHE A 39 -14.65 -22.03 45.63
N VAL A 40 -15.07 -23.26 45.88
CA VAL A 40 -14.17 -24.43 45.85
C VAL A 40 -13.56 -24.63 44.48
N ALA A 41 -14.35 -24.47 43.41
CA ALA A 41 -13.87 -24.60 42.04
C ALA A 41 -12.86 -23.48 41.68
N ASP A 42 -13.13 -22.22 42.09
CA ASP A 42 -12.18 -21.13 41.92
C ASP A 42 -10.87 -21.37 42.70
N TYR A 43 -11.00 -21.79 43.97
CA TYR A 43 -9.83 -22.12 44.79
C TYR A 43 -9.01 -23.27 44.19
N PHE A 44 -9.66 -24.32 43.70
CA PHE A 44 -9.01 -25.47 43.04
C PHE A 44 -8.28 -24.98 41.77
N CYS A 45 -8.92 -24.14 40.95
CA CYS A 45 -8.30 -23.61 39.75
C CYS A 45 -7.05 -22.79 40.08
N ARG A 46 -7.15 -21.85 41.00
CA ARG A 46 -6.03 -20.96 41.39
C ARG A 46 -4.90 -21.70 42.11
N LYS A 47 -5.20 -22.65 42.97
CA LYS A 47 -4.21 -23.33 43.83
C LYS A 47 -3.61 -24.58 43.22
N ILE A 48 -4.30 -25.24 42.30
CA ILE A 48 -3.89 -26.54 41.75
C ILE A 48 -3.67 -26.42 40.24
N VAL A 49 -4.66 -25.94 39.49
CA VAL A 49 -4.57 -25.94 38.01
C VAL A 49 -3.53 -24.93 37.53
N VAL A 50 -3.60 -23.68 37.99
CA VAL A 50 -2.67 -22.63 37.57
C VAL A 50 -1.21 -22.97 37.89
N PRO A 51 -0.83 -23.39 39.12
CA PRO A 51 0.55 -23.77 39.41
C PRO A 51 1.01 -24.98 38.61
N THR A 52 0.09 -25.93 38.32
CA THR A 52 0.41 -27.12 37.52
C THR A 52 0.72 -26.72 36.07
N ILE A 53 -0.07 -25.87 35.48
CA ILE A 53 0.19 -25.32 34.13
C ILE A 53 1.54 -24.62 34.12
N LYS A 54 1.80 -23.71 35.06
CA LYS A 54 3.09 -23.00 35.17
C LYS A 54 4.28 -23.93 35.35
N LYS A 55 4.12 -25.01 36.11
CA LYS A 55 5.18 -26.00 36.27
C LYS A 55 5.40 -26.87 35.04
N LEU A 56 4.36 -27.00 34.21
CA LEU A 56 4.43 -27.72 32.94
C LEU A 56 5.14 -26.84 31.87
N THR A 57 4.76 -25.56 31.76
CA THR A 57 5.39 -24.62 30.83
C THR A 57 6.86 -24.40 31.20
N ALA A 58 7.19 -24.26 32.49
CA ALA A 58 8.58 -24.13 32.95
C ALA A 58 9.49 -25.36 32.65
N ARG A 59 8.94 -26.50 32.24
CA ARG A 59 9.68 -27.68 31.82
C ARG A 59 9.90 -27.76 30.31
N THR A 60 9.21 -26.96 29.54
CA THR A 60 9.30 -26.90 28.08
C THR A 60 10.46 -25.99 27.70
N GLN A 61 11.25 -26.34 26.69
CA GLN A 61 12.34 -25.47 26.17
C GLN A 61 11.82 -24.33 25.25
N ALA A 62 10.52 -24.34 25.02
CA ALA A 62 9.88 -23.34 24.14
C ALA A 62 9.52 -22.08 24.96
N THR A 63 9.96 -20.92 24.52
CA THR A 63 9.69 -19.65 25.22
C THR A 63 8.29 -19.07 24.94
N TRP A 64 7.62 -19.54 23.89
CA TRP A 64 6.30 -19.01 23.49
C TRP A 64 5.17 -19.43 24.42
N ASP A 65 5.27 -20.58 25.11
CA ASP A 65 4.26 -21.07 26.05
C ASP A 65 4.28 -20.28 27.36
N ASP A 66 5.42 -19.78 27.84
CA ASP A 66 5.53 -18.92 29.01
C ASP A 66 4.78 -17.60 28.82
N TYR A 67 4.84 -17.02 27.60
CA TYR A 67 4.09 -15.80 27.25
C TYR A 67 2.60 -16.06 27.07
N LEU A 68 2.23 -17.23 26.51
CA LEU A 68 0.84 -17.58 26.24
C LEU A 68 0.07 -17.83 27.51
N PHE A 69 0.69 -18.51 28.50
CA PHE A 69 0.12 -18.84 29.81
C PHE A 69 0.61 -17.92 30.92
N ASN A 70 0.76 -16.63 30.61
CA ASN A 70 1.16 -15.63 31.59
C ASN A 70 0.08 -15.46 32.69
N ASP A 71 0.45 -14.81 33.80
CA ASP A 71 -0.41 -14.60 34.97
C ASP A 71 -1.75 -13.97 34.64
N ALA A 72 -1.76 -13.00 33.72
CA ALA A 72 -2.97 -12.29 33.33
C ALA A 72 -3.97 -13.19 32.58
N VAL A 73 -3.49 -14.09 31.71
CA VAL A 73 -4.34 -15.02 30.98
C VAL A 73 -4.90 -16.08 31.93
N LEU A 74 -4.04 -16.70 32.76
CA LEU A 74 -4.44 -17.72 33.70
C LEU A 74 -5.41 -17.20 34.78
N ASP A 75 -5.19 -15.98 35.27
CA ASP A 75 -6.09 -15.35 36.24
C ASP A 75 -7.47 -15.05 35.65
N ASN A 76 -7.51 -14.52 34.42
CA ASN A 76 -8.78 -14.30 33.73
C ASN A 76 -9.50 -15.60 33.38
N MET A 77 -8.80 -16.71 33.11
CA MET A 77 -9.43 -18.03 32.95
C MET A 77 -10.10 -18.49 34.23
N CYS A 78 -9.45 -18.32 35.39
CA CYS A 78 -10.05 -18.69 36.69
C CYS A 78 -11.30 -17.83 37.00
N HIS A 79 -11.30 -16.54 36.64
CA HIS A 79 -12.45 -15.69 36.82
C HIS A 79 -13.70 -16.08 36.01
N LEU A 80 -13.56 -16.92 34.96
CA LEU A 80 -14.70 -17.45 34.22
C LEU A 80 -15.44 -18.60 34.97
N ILE A 81 -14.77 -19.31 35.84
CA ILE A 81 -15.31 -20.53 36.45
C ILE A 81 -16.51 -20.24 37.39
N PRO A 82 -16.43 -19.33 38.36
CA PRO A 82 -17.54 -19.05 39.25
C PRO A 82 -18.84 -18.63 38.55
N PRO A 83 -18.83 -17.65 37.58
CA PRO A 83 -20.06 -17.23 36.95
C PRO A 83 -20.64 -18.31 36.01
N ILE A 84 -19.82 -19.18 35.43
CA ILE A 84 -20.30 -20.31 34.62
C ILE A 84 -21.02 -21.34 35.56
N ILE A 85 -20.45 -21.63 36.74
CA ILE A 85 -21.09 -22.51 37.73
C ILE A 85 -22.41 -21.88 38.18
N LEU A 86 -22.42 -20.61 38.49
CA LEU A 86 -23.63 -19.88 38.85
C LEU A 86 -24.67 -19.95 37.74
N TYR A 87 -24.29 -19.68 36.49
CA TYR A 87 -25.20 -19.71 35.33
C TYR A 87 -25.87 -21.08 35.15
N VAL A 88 -25.10 -22.18 35.32
CA VAL A 88 -25.59 -23.58 35.16
C VAL A 88 -26.43 -24.06 36.36
N LEU A 89 -26.04 -23.68 37.58
CA LEU A 89 -26.64 -24.23 38.79
C LEU A 89 -27.77 -23.36 39.37
N LEU A 90 -27.83 -22.06 39.06
CA LEU A 90 -28.83 -21.14 39.60
C LEU A 90 -30.29 -21.49 39.26
N PRO A 91 -30.62 -22.06 38.07
CA PRO A 91 -31.98 -22.53 37.77
C PRO A 91 -32.54 -23.52 38.80
N PHE A 92 -31.68 -24.27 39.48
CA PHE A 92 -32.10 -25.20 40.53
C PHE A 92 -32.61 -24.51 41.82
N ALA A 93 -32.15 -23.24 42.06
CA ALA A 93 -32.57 -22.47 43.23
C ALA A 93 -33.90 -21.71 43.00
N PHE A 94 -34.28 -21.46 41.72
CA PHE A 94 -35.45 -20.63 41.34
C PHE A 94 -36.40 -21.33 40.39
N PRO A 95 -36.95 -22.52 40.71
CA PRO A 95 -37.79 -23.26 39.75
C PRO A 95 -39.14 -22.58 39.44
N HIS A 96 -39.62 -21.70 40.32
CA HIS A 96 -40.96 -21.05 40.20
C HIS A 96 -40.91 -19.54 40.07
N GLU A 97 -39.75 -18.95 39.92
CA GLU A 97 -39.59 -17.49 39.76
C GLU A 97 -38.80 -17.13 38.51
N PRO A 98 -39.44 -17.20 37.31
CA PRO A 98 -38.74 -17.02 36.06
C PRO A 98 -38.19 -15.60 35.87
N VAL A 99 -38.83 -14.56 36.42
CA VAL A 99 -38.42 -13.16 36.26
C VAL A 99 -37.10 -12.90 36.99
N THR A 100 -37.04 -13.26 38.28
CA THR A 100 -35.85 -13.09 39.12
C THR A 100 -34.68 -13.91 38.59
N LEU A 101 -34.93 -15.15 38.19
CA LEU A 101 -33.95 -16.04 37.60
C LEU A 101 -33.38 -15.44 36.31
N THR A 102 -34.26 -15.01 35.39
CA THR A 102 -33.84 -14.41 34.12
C THR A 102 -32.93 -13.18 34.33
N PHE A 103 -33.29 -12.32 35.28
CA PHE A 103 -32.47 -11.14 35.58
C PHE A 103 -31.08 -11.53 36.09
N ILE A 104 -30.99 -12.48 37.01
CA ILE A 104 -29.70 -12.92 37.56
C ILE A 104 -28.87 -13.65 36.50
N LEU A 105 -29.49 -14.50 35.69
CA LEU A 105 -28.81 -15.16 34.57
C LEU A 105 -28.25 -14.16 33.54
N LYS A 106 -28.99 -13.07 33.25
CA LYS A 106 -28.48 -11.99 32.41
C LYS A 106 -27.24 -11.33 32.99
N LEU A 107 -27.23 -11.04 34.30
CA LEU A 107 -26.06 -10.48 34.98
C LEU A 107 -24.86 -11.43 34.91
N CYS A 108 -25.09 -12.74 35.13
CA CYS A 108 -24.06 -13.75 34.98
C CYS A 108 -23.50 -13.74 33.55
N TRP A 109 -24.37 -13.68 32.52
CA TRP A 109 -23.99 -13.68 31.14
C TRP A 109 -23.18 -12.44 30.75
N VAL A 110 -23.60 -11.25 31.24
CA VAL A 110 -22.86 -9.99 31.07
C VAL A 110 -21.46 -10.10 31.69
N TYR A 111 -21.37 -10.66 32.90
CA TYR A 111 -20.08 -10.87 33.57
C TYR A 111 -19.19 -11.87 32.80
N ILE A 112 -19.74 -12.99 32.37
CA ILE A 112 -19.01 -14.00 31.55
C ILE A 112 -18.47 -13.31 30.26
N THR A 113 -19.31 -12.55 29.59
CA THR A 113 -18.90 -11.83 28.35
C THR A 113 -17.80 -10.83 28.64
N ALA A 114 -17.88 -10.04 29.72
CA ALA A 114 -16.86 -9.07 30.09
C ALA A 114 -15.50 -9.75 30.42
N VAL A 115 -15.53 -10.86 31.17
CA VAL A 115 -14.31 -11.61 31.52
C VAL A 115 -13.73 -12.33 30.27
N ALA A 116 -14.59 -12.92 29.43
CA ALA A 116 -14.15 -13.53 28.16
C ALA A 116 -13.48 -12.50 27.23
N MET A 117 -14.06 -11.29 27.10
CA MET A 117 -13.46 -10.20 26.36
C MET A 117 -12.09 -9.82 26.93
N LYS A 118 -11.96 -9.70 28.27
CA LYS A 118 -10.70 -9.41 28.94
C LYS A 118 -9.68 -10.54 28.73
N LEU A 119 -10.10 -11.80 28.75
CA LEU A 119 -9.26 -12.96 28.47
C LEU A 119 -8.71 -12.91 27.04
N ILE A 120 -9.57 -12.68 26.05
CA ILE A 120 -9.16 -12.55 24.65
C ILE A 120 -8.17 -11.40 24.47
N CYS A 121 -8.43 -10.24 25.09
CA CYS A 121 -7.52 -9.10 25.04
C CYS A 121 -6.16 -9.39 25.70
N SER A 122 -6.13 -10.14 26.80
CA SER A 122 -4.89 -10.58 27.46
C SER A 122 -4.12 -11.55 26.58
N PHE A 123 -4.81 -12.51 25.97
CA PHE A 123 -4.23 -13.45 25.01
C PHE A 123 -3.61 -12.74 23.80
N LEU A 124 -4.31 -11.77 23.21
CA LEU A 124 -3.78 -10.94 22.11
C LEU A 124 -2.54 -10.14 22.54
N THR A 125 -2.50 -9.71 23.82
CA THR A 125 -1.30 -9.03 24.35
C THR A 125 -0.11 -10.00 24.40
N SER A 126 -0.33 -11.21 24.86
CA SER A 126 0.70 -12.26 24.89
C SER A 126 1.21 -12.60 23.51
N LEU A 127 0.31 -12.78 22.53
CA LEU A 127 0.70 -13.00 21.13
C LEU A 127 1.51 -11.84 20.55
N TYR A 128 1.16 -10.60 20.89
CA TYR A 128 1.95 -9.44 20.47
C TYR A 128 3.36 -9.50 21.07
N THR A 129 3.51 -9.82 22.34
CA THR A 129 4.81 -9.93 23.01
C THR A 129 5.69 -10.99 22.34
N ILE A 130 5.14 -12.19 22.07
CA ILE A 130 5.82 -13.27 21.33
C ILE A 130 6.29 -12.77 19.95
N SER A 131 5.38 -12.10 19.21
CA SER A 131 5.67 -11.60 17.87
C SER A 131 6.74 -10.51 17.86
N SER A 132 6.81 -9.68 18.92
CA SER A 132 7.77 -8.57 19.02
C SER A 132 9.19 -9.02 19.38
N GLU A 133 9.34 -10.20 19.96
CA GLU A 133 10.66 -10.80 20.29
C GLU A 133 11.28 -11.57 19.12
N HIS A 134 10.49 -11.96 18.12
CA HIS A 134 11.00 -12.66 16.96
C HIS A 134 11.77 -11.69 16.04
N GLU A 135 13.06 -11.94 15.82
CA GLU A 135 13.96 -11.04 15.04
C GLU A 135 13.41 -10.66 13.65
N LYS A 136 12.72 -11.57 12.96
CA LYS A 136 12.14 -11.33 11.65
C LYS A 136 10.93 -10.37 11.66
N LEU A 137 10.26 -10.21 12.80
CA LEU A 137 9.02 -9.43 12.93
C LEU A 137 9.22 -8.12 13.71
N LYS A 138 10.39 -7.95 14.34
CA LYS A 138 10.73 -6.80 15.19
C LYS A 138 10.62 -5.44 14.48
N ASN A 139 10.85 -5.41 13.17
CA ASN A 139 10.83 -4.19 12.36
C ASN A 139 9.45 -3.87 11.74
N HIS A 140 8.43 -4.70 11.99
CA HIS A 140 7.09 -4.47 11.47
C HIS A 140 6.20 -3.77 12.50
N PRO A 141 5.31 -2.82 12.12
CA PRO A 141 4.43 -2.08 13.04
C PRO A 141 3.25 -2.94 13.52
N LEU A 142 3.52 -4.13 14.08
CA LEU A 142 2.51 -5.09 14.51
C LEU A 142 1.64 -4.58 15.66
N LYS A 143 2.15 -3.63 16.47
CA LYS A 143 1.42 -3.04 17.60
C LYS A 143 0.06 -2.47 17.18
N GLY A 144 0.00 -1.77 16.05
CA GLY A 144 -1.24 -1.22 15.51
C GLY A 144 -2.25 -2.29 15.15
N VAL A 145 -1.81 -3.39 14.53
CA VAL A 145 -2.68 -4.52 14.14
C VAL A 145 -3.31 -5.17 15.37
N TYR A 146 -2.52 -5.50 16.40
CA TYR A 146 -3.04 -6.06 17.64
C TYR A 146 -3.99 -5.12 18.38
N GLN A 147 -3.72 -3.81 18.37
CA GLN A 147 -4.63 -2.80 18.94
C GLN A 147 -5.96 -2.75 18.18
N MET A 148 -5.96 -2.82 16.85
CA MET A 148 -7.18 -2.87 16.04
C MET A 148 -8.01 -4.14 16.34
N ILE A 149 -7.36 -5.31 16.43
CA ILE A 149 -8.06 -6.55 16.78
C ILE A 149 -8.69 -6.45 18.17
N LYS A 150 -7.97 -5.93 19.17
CA LYS A 150 -8.52 -5.68 20.51
C LYS A 150 -9.73 -4.76 20.49
N LEU A 151 -9.68 -3.69 19.71
CA LEU A 151 -10.80 -2.77 19.55
C LEU A 151 -12.03 -3.49 18.99
N ILE A 152 -11.86 -4.33 17.96
CA ILE A 152 -12.94 -5.13 17.38
C ILE A 152 -13.54 -6.08 18.44
N VAL A 153 -12.70 -6.79 19.20
CA VAL A 153 -13.14 -7.69 20.28
C VAL A 153 -13.95 -6.92 21.33
N ILE A 154 -13.49 -5.74 21.74
CA ILE A 154 -14.21 -4.89 22.69
C ILE A 154 -15.56 -4.43 22.11
N CYS A 155 -15.59 -3.97 20.87
CA CYS A 155 -16.84 -3.53 20.21
C CYS A 155 -17.86 -4.68 20.14
N VAL A 156 -17.43 -5.87 19.70
CA VAL A 156 -18.29 -7.07 19.63
C VAL A 156 -18.78 -7.46 21.03
N GLY A 157 -17.89 -7.49 22.03
CA GLY A 157 -18.25 -7.79 23.41
C GLY A 157 -19.28 -6.82 24.00
N VAL A 158 -19.10 -5.52 23.74
CA VAL A 158 -20.06 -4.47 24.17
C VAL A 158 -21.42 -4.69 23.49
N ILE A 159 -21.45 -5.00 22.18
CA ILE A 159 -22.71 -5.30 21.46
C ILE A 159 -23.43 -6.50 22.06
N ILE A 160 -22.70 -7.59 22.40
CA ILE A 160 -23.26 -8.78 23.06
C ILE A 160 -23.85 -8.39 24.43
N ILE A 161 -23.14 -7.59 25.22
CA ILE A 161 -23.63 -7.11 26.52
C ILE A 161 -24.92 -6.30 26.37
N ILE A 162 -24.93 -5.30 25.46
CA ILE A 162 -26.10 -4.48 25.20
C ILE A 162 -27.27 -5.35 24.73
N SER A 163 -27.02 -6.24 23.78
CA SER A 163 -27.99 -7.20 23.25
C SER A 163 -28.66 -8.02 24.34
N THR A 164 -27.85 -8.57 25.29
CA THR A 164 -28.33 -9.34 26.42
C THR A 164 -29.23 -8.50 27.36
N LEU A 165 -28.87 -7.23 27.59
CA LEU A 165 -29.62 -6.33 28.47
C LEU A 165 -30.99 -5.92 27.87
N ILE A 166 -31.09 -5.74 26.55
CA ILE A 166 -32.32 -5.32 25.85
C ILE A 166 -33.15 -6.50 25.29
N ASP A 167 -32.76 -7.75 25.59
CA ASP A 167 -33.42 -8.97 25.08
C ASP A 167 -33.52 -9.03 23.54
N LYS A 168 -32.46 -8.62 22.85
CA LYS A 168 -32.39 -8.69 21.40
C LYS A 168 -31.27 -9.65 20.98
N ASP A 169 -31.45 -10.28 19.82
CA ASP A 169 -30.43 -11.13 19.25
C ASP A 169 -29.21 -10.28 18.84
N PRO A 170 -27.97 -10.59 19.32
CA PRO A 170 -26.75 -9.91 18.92
C PRO A 170 -26.53 -9.90 17.40
N VAL A 171 -26.93 -10.99 16.71
CA VAL A 171 -26.77 -11.11 15.25
C VAL A 171 -27.61 -10.07 14.52
N ASN A 172 -28.85 -9.82 14.98
CA ASN A 172 -29.72 -8.81 14.38
C ASN A 172 -29.16 -7.40 14.55
N ILE A 173 -28.57 -7.09 15.71
CA ILE A 173 -27.92 -5.80 15.96
C ILE A 173 -26.66 -5.65 15.08
N LEU A 174 -25.81 -6.67 15.03
CA LEU A 174 -24.60 -6.66 14.19
C LEU A 174 -24.96 -6.54 12.70
N THR A 175 -25.99 -7.23 12.22
CA THR A 175 -26.46 -7.15 10.84
C THR A 175 -26.96 -5.75 10.51
N GLY A 176 -27.76 -5.15 11.39
CA GLY A 176 -28.25 -3.77 11.21
C GLY A 176 -27.10 -2.75 11.18
N LEU A 177 -26.15 -2.85 12.11
CA LEU A 177 -24.96 -1.99 12.15
C LEU A 177 -24.07 -2.21 10.91
N GLY A 178 -23.90 -3.48 10.49
CA GLY A 178 -23.12 -3.82 9.30
C GLY A 178 -23.72 -3.25 8.03
N ALA A 179 -25.05 -3.36 7.86
CA ALA A 179 -25.75 -2.76 6.73
C ALA A 179 -25.61 -1.23 6.71
N SER A 180 -25.77 -0.57 7.85
CA SER A 180 -25.57 0.88 7.98
C SER A 180 -24.12 1.28 7.68
N ALA A 181 -23.13 0.53 8.18
CA ALA A 181 -21.71 0.77 7.91
C ALA A 181 -21.38 0.61 6.41
N ALA A 182 -21.99 -0.39 5.73
CA ALA A 182 -21.79 -0.57 4.29
C ALA A 182 -22.33 0.61 3.47
N ILE A 183 -23.49 1.14 3.84
CA ILE A 183 -24.07 2.34 3.21
C ILE A 183 -23.16 3.55 3.44
N LEU A 184 -22.70 3.77 4.68
CA LEU A 184 -21.78 4.86 4.99
C LEU A 184 -20.45 4.73 4.24
N MET A 185 -19.90 3.51 4.16
CA MET A 185 -18.68 3.24 3.40
C MET A 185 -18.87 3.56 1.90
N LEU A 186 -20.05 3.24 1.33
CA LEU A 186 -20.36 3.56 -0.06
C LEU A 186 -20.42 5.08 -0.30
N VAL A 187 -21.04 5.82 0.63
CA VAL A 187 -21.14 7.29 0.56
C VAL A 187 -19.78 7.96 0.66
N PHE A 188 -18.91 7.46 1.55
CA PHE A 188 -17.59 8.06 1.80
C PHE A 188 -16.45 7.40 1.02
N LYS A 189 -16.75 6.45 0.13
CA LYS A 189 -15.75 5.68 -0.63
C LYS A 189 -14.70 6.58 -1.28
N ASP A 190 -15.13 7.58 -2.04
CA ASP A 190 -14.20 8.43 -2.80
C ASP A 190 -13.37 9.33 -1.87
N THR A 191 -13.96 9.78 -0.77
CA THR A 191 -13.24 10.57 0.25
C THR A 191 -12.16 9.72 0.94
N ILE A 192 -12.49 8.48 1.31
CA ILE A 192 -11.53 7.56 1.92
C ILE A 192 -10.41 7.21 0.94
N MET A 193 -10.77 6.92 -0.33
CA MET A 193 -9.77 6.64 -1.36
C MET A 193 -8.86 7.84 -1.62
N GLY A 194 -9.42 9.06 -1.65
CA GLY A 194 -8.64 10.29 -1.77
C GLY A 194 -7.66 10.49 -0.62
N LEU A 195 -8.12 10.28 0.62
CA LEU A 195 -7.29 10.38 1.82
C LEU A 195 -6.13 9.36 1.79
N VAL A 196 -6.45 8.09 1.52
CA VAL A 196 -5.43 7.01 1.46
C VAL A 196 -4.41 7.30 0.37
N ALA A 197 -4.86 7.70 -0.82
CA ALA A 197 -3.99 8.05 -1.92
C ALA A 197 -3.12 9.29 -1.61
N GLY A 198 -3.68 10.32 -0.96
CA GLY A 198 -2.92 11.50 -0.53
C GLY A 198 -1.80 11.15 0.46
N VAL A 199 -2.10 10.29 1.44
CA VAL A 199 -1.09 9.76 2.37
C VAL A 199 -0.03 8.95 1.63
N GLN A 200 -0.43 8.09 0.70
CA GLN A 200 0.48 7.24 -0.08
C GLN A 200 1.40 8.06 -1.00
N LEU A 201 0.87 9.08 -1.68
CA LEU A 201 1.66 10.00 -2.51
C LEU A 201 2.74 10.70 -1.68
N SER A 202 2.39 11.15 -0.47
CA SER A 202 3.32 11.82 0.44
C SER A 202 4.33 10.85 1.06
N ALA A 203 3.88 9.71 1.58
CA ALA A 203 4.73 8.74 2.25
C ALA A 203 5.78 8.10 1.31
N ASN A 204 5.41 7.88 0.04
CA ASN A 204 6.30 7.33 -0.97
C ASN A 204 7.05 8.40 -1.78
N ASP A 205 6.92 9.67 -1.42
CA ASP A 205 7.55 10.80 -2.11
C ASP A 205 7.29 10.82 -3.63
N MET A 206 6.11 10.40 -4.04
CA MET A 206 5.76 10.28 -5.45
C MET A 206 5.54 11.65 -6.11
N LEU A 207 5.06 12.63 -5.33
CA LEU A 207 4.69 13.95 -5.81
C LEU A 207 4.99 15.03 -4.76
N ARG A 208 5.61 16.13 -5.19
CA ARG A 208 5.85 17.34 -4.37
C ARG A 208 5.25 18.58 -5.03
N LEU A 209 4.97 19.57 -4.21
CA LEU A 209 4.64 20.91 -4.71
C LEU A 209 5.80 21.44 -5.58
N GLY A 210 5.50 21.99 -6.76
CA GLY A 210 6.49 22.46 -7.70
C GLY A 210 7.03 21.41 -8.69
N ASP A 211 6.65 20.15 -8.54
CA ASP A 211 7.01 19.13 -9.53
C ASP A 211 6.34 19.42 -10.89
N TRP A 212 7.08 19.22 -11.95
CA TRP A 212 6.48 19.10 -13.27
C TRP A 212 6.06 17.66 -13.50
N ILE A 213 4.76 17.48 -13.82
CA ILE A 213 4.20 16.17 -14.14
C ILE A 213 3.49 16.21 -15.51
N THR A 214 3.47 15.06 -16.17
CA THR A 214 2.69 14.84 -17.39
C THR A 214 1.78 13.65 -17.20
N MET A 215 0.46 13.86 -17.35
CA MET A 215 -0.58 12.85 -17.21
C MET A 215 -1.61 13.03 -18.33
N PRO A 216 -1.35 12.48 -19.54
CA PRO A 216 -2.14 12.76 -20.75
C PRO A 216 -3.61 12.38 -20.59
N LYS A 217 -3.91 11.29 -19.89
CA LYS A 217 -5.28 10.80 -19.63
C LYS A 217 -6.17 11.86 -18.98
N TYR A 218 -5.57 12.75 -18.18
CA TYR A 218 -6.28 13.81 -17.45
C TYR A 218 -6.02 15.21 -18.01
N GLY A 219 -5.30 15.31 -19.13
CA GLY A 219 -4.94 16.58 -19.71
C GLY A 219 -4.05 17.45 -18.82
N ALA A 220 -3.26 16.82 -17.96
CA ALA A 220 -2.32 17.52 -17.10
C ALA A 220 -0.91 17.41 -17.68
N ASP A 221 -0.30 18.56 -17.98
CA ASP A 221 1.10 18.70 -18.36
C ASP A 221 1.62 20.06 -17.87
N GLY A 222 2.23 20.07 -16.69
CA GLY A 222 2.66 21.31 -16.08
C GLY A 222 3.12 21.15 -14.64
N THR A 223 3.12 22.25 -13.90
CA THR A 223 3.64 22.33 -12.54
C THR A 223 2.54 22.10 -11.51
N VAL A 224 2.80 21.24 -10.53
CA VAL A 224 1.93 21.02 -9.36
C VAL A 224 1.96 22.26 -8.49
N ILE A 225 0.80 22.91 -8.33
CA ILE A 225 0.66 24.16 -7.56
C ILE A 225 -0.02 23.97 -6.22
N GLU A 226 -0.76 22.86 -6.06
CA GLU A 226 -1.47 22.56 -4.82
C GLU A 226 -1.66 21.04 -4.69
N VAL A 227 -1.46 20.53 -3.48
CA VAL A 227 -1.73 19.13 -3.12
C VAL A 227 -2.56 19.13 -1.85
N THR A 228 -3.82 18.68 -1.94
CA THR A 228 -4.73 18.51 -0.82
C THR A 228 -5.10 17.02 -0.66
N LEU A 229 -5.87 16.70 0.37
CA LEU A 229 -6.34 15.32 0.60
C LEU A 229 -7.25 14.80 -0.51
N THR A 230 -7.95 15.68 -1.20
CA THR A 230 -8.98 15.32 -2.19
C THR A 230 -8.64 15.77 -3.62
N THR A 231 -7.68 16.67 -3.77
CA THR A 231 -7.36 17.25 -5.08
C THR A 231 -5.87 17.60 -5.21
N VAL A 232 -5.35 17.37 -6.42
CA VAL A 232 -4.05 17.89 -6.87
C VAL A 232 -4.30 18.84 -8.02
N LYS A 233 -3.83 20.09 -7.92
CA LYS A 233 -3.94 21.07 -9.00
C LYS A 233 -2.62 21.19 -9.75
N VAL A 234 -2.70 21.08 -11.06
CA VAL A 234 -1.58 21.21 -11.98
C VAL A 234 -1.82 22.44 -12.87
N ARG A 235 -0.89 23.38 -12.86
CA ARG A 235 -0.88 24.50 -13.80
C ARG A 235 -0.18 24.05 -15.07
N ASN A 236 -0.94 23.89 -16.13
CA ASN A 236 -0.45 23.53 -17.45
C ASN A 236 0.38 24.67 -18.09
N TRP A 237 1.10 24.36 -19.15
CA TRP A 237 1.96 25.33 -19.87
C TRP A 237 1.17 26.46 -20.56
N ASP A 238 -0.11 26.25 -20.85
CA ASP A 238 -1.05 27.24 -21.36
C ASP A 238 -1.71 28.09 -20.26
N ASN A 239 -1.25 27.97 -19.01
CA ASN A 239 -1.79 28.58 -17.80
C ASN A 239 -3.19 28.09 -17.37
N THR A 240 -3.75 27.07 -18.00
CA THR A 240 -4.94 26.41 -17.49
C THR A 240 -4.62 25.59 -16.23
N ILE A 241 -5.62 25.36 -15.38
CA ILE A 241 -5.46 24.54 -14.18
C ILE A 241 -6.26 23.26 -14.35
N THR A 242 -5.55 22.13 -14.37
CA THR A 242 -6.17 20.81 -14.32
C THR A 242 -6.22 20.32 -12.89
N THR A 243 -7.40 19.88 -12.45
CA THR A 243 -7.60 19.28 -11.13
C THR A 243 -7.68 17.76 -11.26
N VAL A 244 -6.75 17.05 -10.61
CA VAL A 244 -6.65 15.59 -10.64
C VAL A 244 -6.93 15.05 -9.24
N PRO A 245 -7.81 14.05 -9.08
CA PRO A 245 -8.00 13.39 -7.79
C PRO A 245 -6.73 12.60 -7.39
N PRO A 246 -6.30 12.64 -6.11
CA PRO A 246 -5.08 11.94 -5.65
C PRO A 246 -5.06 10.45 -5.99
N TYR A 247 -6.22 9.77 -5.92
CA TYR A 247 -6.28 8.34 -6.24
C TYR A 247 -5.90 8.04 -7.70
N ALA A 248 -6.13 8.96 -8.61
CA ALA A 248 -5.76 8.79 -10.02
C ALA A 248 -4.23 8.78 -10.21
N LEU A 249 -3.50 9.55 -9.40
CA LEU A 249 -2.03 9.56 -9.42
C LEU A 249 -1.40 8.30 -8.79
N VAL A 250 -2.18 7.55 -8.01
CA VAL A 250 -1.74 6.27 -7.43
C VAL A 250 -2.17 5.09 -8.31
N SER A 251 -3.35 5.15 -8.93
CA SER A 251 -3.91 4.06 -9.73
C SER A 251 -3.46 4.06 -11.18
N ASP A 252 -3.20 5.24 -11.74
CA ASP A 252 -2.75 5.40 -13.12
C ASP A 252 -1.26 5.78 -13.17
N SER A 253 -0.63 5.59 -14.34
CA SER A 253 0.74 6.05 -14.56
C SER A 253 0.80 7.54 -14.89
N PHE A 254 1.75 8.23 -14.32
CA PHE A 254 2.12 9.60 -14.69
C PHE A 254 3.63 9.74 -14.78
N GLN A 255 4.11 10.70 -15.55
CA GLN A 255 5.52 11.06 -15.60
C GLN A 255 5.80 12.19 -14.63
N ASN A 256 6.76 11.98 -13.71
CA ASN A 256 7.33 13.04 -12.88
C ASN A 256 8.70 13.44 -13.44
N TRP A 257 8.83 14.70 -13.84
CA TRP A 257 10.04 15.25 -14.43
C TRP A 257 11.10 15.71 -13.42
N ARG A 258 10.85 15.49 -12.10
CA ARG A 258 11.82 15.77 -11.05
C ARG A 258 13.16 15.06 -11.32
N GLY A 259 13.12 13.78 -11.66
CA GLY A 259 14.33 13.02 -11.99
C GLY A 259 15.13 13.61 -13.14
N MET A 260 14.47 14.17 -14.16
CA MET A 260 15.14 14.90 -15.24
C MET A 260 15.79 16.20 -14.72
N ARG A 261 15.09 16.98 -13.88
CA ARG A 261 15.63 18.21 -13.29
C ARG A 261 16.81 17.95 -12.35
N GLU A 262 16.81 16.83 -11.65
CA GLU A 262 17.90 16.42 -10.74
C GLU A 262 19.05 15.72 -11.48
N SER A 263 18.81 15.19 -12.68
CA SER A 263 19.82 14.51 -13.50
C SER A 263 20.85 15.47 -14.12
N GLY A 264 21.91 14.92 -14.72
CA GLY A 264 22.96 15.67 -15.41
C GLY A 264 22.52 16.32 -16.73
N GLY A 265 21.29 16.11 -17.23
CA GLY A 265 20.88 16.69 -18.50
C GLY A 265 19.49 16.33 -18.97
N ARG A 266 18.98 17.10 -19.95
CA ARG A 266 17.71 16.85 -20.61
C ARG A 266 17.94 16.15 -21.95
N ARG A 267 17.29 14.99 -22.14
CA ARG A 267 17.48 14.14 -23.31
C ARG A 267 16.98 14.81 -24.60
N VAL A 268 17.83 14.80 -25.64
CA VAL A 268 17.47 15.03 -27.03
C VAL A 268 17.44 13.67 -27.74
N LYS A 269 16.32 13.39 -28.40
CA LYS A 269 16.12 12.20 -29.22
C LYS A 269 15.36 12.59 -30.47
N ARG A 270 16.08 12.93 -31.53
CA ARG A 270 15.49 13.38 -32.80
C ARG A 270 16.24 12.73 -33.97
N SER A 271 15.56 12.50 -35.07
CA SER A 271 16.13 11.93 -36.30
C SER A 271 15.88 12.81 -37.50
N ILE A 272 16.73 12.63 -38.48
CA ILE A 272 16.50 13.09 -39.86
C ILE A 272 16.48 11.86 -40.77
N ASN A 273 15.70 11.92 -41.85
CA ASN A 273 15.63 10.87 -42.84
C ASN A 273 16.57 11.19 -44.01
N ILE A 274 17.54 10.29 -44.23
CA ILE A 274 18.49 10.41 -45.33
C ILE A 274 17.91 9.73 -46.58
N ASP A 275 18.06 10.35 -47.73
CA ASP A 275 17.77 9.71 -49.04
C ASP A 275 18.75 8.56 -49.26
N MET A 276 18.24 7.32 -49.25
CA MET A 276 19.04 6.11 -49.40
C MET A 276 19.83 6.05 -50.70
N ASN A 277 19.34 6.69 -51.75
CA ASN A 277 20.04 6.74 -53.06
C ASN A 277 21.34 7.57 -53.00
N THR A 278 21.53 8.34 -51.94
CA THR A 278 22.76 9.14 -51.74
C THR A 278 23.80 8.40 -50.88
N VAL A 279 23.43 7.26 -50.32
CA VAL A 279 24.35 6.43 -49.52
C VAL A 279 25.26 5.64 -50.47
N ARG A 280 26.55 5.88 -50.41
CA ARG A 280 27.56 5.25 -51.28
C ARG A 280 28.92 5.20 -50.62
N PHE A 281 29.87 4.52 -51.24
CA PHE A 281 31.25 4.57 -50.82
C PHE A 281 31.83 5.97 -51.09
N CYS A 282 32.71 6.45 -50.23
CA CYS A 282 33.42 7.70 -50.42
C CYS A 282 34.41 7.59 -51.59
N THR A 283 34.55 8.65 -52.37
CA THR A 283 35.62 8.68 -53.38
C THR A 283 36.99 8.89 -52.70
N PRO A 284 38.10 8.47 -53.37
CA PRO A 284 39.45 8.70 -52.82
C PRO A 284 39.74 10.18 -52.53
N GLU A 285 39.20 11.08 -53.33
CA GLU A 285 39.36 12.53 -53.11
C GLU A 285 38.61 13.00 -51.86
N GLN A 286 37.39 12.49 -51.68
CA GLN A 286 36.58 12.76 -50.47
C GLN A 286 37.31 12.29 -49.21
N MET A 287 37.80 11.04 -49.24
CA MET A 287 38.54 10.50 -48.09
C MET A 287 39.82 11.28 -47.77
N LYS A 288 40.61 11.66 -48.79
CA LYS A 288 41.78 12.53 -48.58
C LYS A 288 41.42 13.90 -48.00
N LYS A 289 40.24 14.47 -48.36
CA LYS A 289 39.73 15.73 -47.78
C LYS A 289 39.38 15.53 -46.30
N PHE A 290 38.72 14.43 -45.97
CA PHE A 290 38.29 14.12 -44.60
C PHE A 290 39.46 13.79 -43.69
N GLU A 291 40.44 13.00 -44.13
CA GLU A 291 41.61 12.60 -43.34
C GLU A 291 42.47 13.80 -42.87
N LYS A 292 42.33 14.94 -43.53
CA LYS A 292 43.01 16.19 -43.10
C LYS A 292 42.28 16.92 -41.96
N GLN A 293 41.06 16.50 -41.64
CA GLN A 293 40.22 17.15 -40.63
C GLN A 293 40.48 16.62 -39.22
N VAL A 294 40.41 17.51 -38.24
CA VAL A 294 40.65 17.17 -36.83
C VAL A 294 39.63 16.14 -36.32
N TRP A 295 38.41 16.18 -36.80
CA TRP A 295 37.33 15.29 -36.41
C TRP A 295 37.52 13.85 -36.90
N MET A 296 38.44 13.56 -37.80
CA MET A 296 38.85 12.20 -38.19
C MET A 296 39.79 11.52 -37.16
N SER A 297 40.20 12.24 -36.15
CA SER A 297 40.96 11.65 -35.06
C SER A 297 40.14 10.58 -34.34
N GLY A 298 40.66 9.35 -34.22
CA GLY A 298 39.97 8.22 -33.64
C GLY A 298 38.95 7.52 -34.58
N PHE A 299 38.93 7.88 -35.88
CA PHE A 299 38.11 7.19 -36.86
C PHE A 299 38.66 5.76 -37.10
N GLU A 300 37.81 4.78 -36.88
CA GLU A 300 38.14 3.36 -37.14
C GLU A 300 37.69 2.99 -38.56
N LYS A 301 38.67 2.64 -39.42
CA LYS A 301 38.36 2.18 -40.78
C LYS A 301 37.75 0.79 -40.75
N THR A 302 36.60 0.62 -41.42
CA THR A 302 35.85 -0.63 -41.48
C THR A 302 36.29 -1.53 -42.65
N GLY A 303 36.95 -0.98 -43.67
CA GLY A 303 37.34 -1.72 -44.86
C GLY A 303 38.34 -0.97 -45.75
N LYS A 304 38.39 -1.36 -47.02
CA LYS A 304 39.21 -0.64 -48.05
C LYS A 304 38.57 0.68 -48.44
N GLU A 305 37.24 0.71 -48.44
CA GLU A 305 36.45 1.89 -48.82
C GLU A 305 35.41 2.16 -47.72
N GLU A 306 35.25 3.41 -47.34
CA GLU A 306 34.32 3.80 -46.28
C GLU A 306 33.03 4.33 -46.85
N VAL A 307 31.90 3.98 -46.21
CA VAL A 307 30.58 4.51 -46.61
C VAL A 307 30.42 5.95 -46.11
N ASN A 308 29.99 6.86 -46.97
CA ASN A 308 29.81 8.28 -46.65
C ASN A 308 28.91 8.49 -45.38
N LEU A 309 27.88 7.70 -45.24
CA LEU A 309 26.99 7.74 -44.07
C LEU A 309 27.71 7.34 -42.77
N TYR A 310 28.66 6.39 -42.82
CA TYR A 310 29.46 6.03 -41.66
C TYR A 310 30.37 7.14 -41.22
N VAL A 311 31.05 7.76 -42.17
CA VAL A 311 31.92 8.93 -41.97
C VAL A 311 31.11 10.09 -41.38
N PHE A 312 29.90 10.34 -41.93
CA PHE A 312 28.98 11.37 -41.44
C PHE A 312 28.56 11.13 -39.98
N ARG A 313 28.21 9.89 -39.61
CA ARG A 313 27.85 9.58 -38.22
C ARG A 313 29.02 9.83 -37.27
N HIS A 314 30.24 9.46 -37.64
CA HIS A 314 31.44 9.74 -36.88
C HIS A 314 31.64 11.23 -36.69
N TYR A 315 31.48 12.03 -37.76
CA TYR A 315 31.54 13.47 -37.67
C TYR A 315 30.53 14.06 -36.70
N LEU A 316 29.30 13.60 -36.76
CA LEU A 316 28.23 14.08 -35.86
C LEU A 316 28.52 13.74 -34.38
N GLU A 317 29.05 12.55 -34.10
CA GLU A 317 29.47 12.19 -32.74
C GLU A 317 30.61 13.09 -32.25
N TYR A 318 31.59 13.36 -33.11
CA TYR A 318 32.66 14.30 -32.78
C TYR A 318 32.12 15.69 -32.50
N TYR A 319 31.24 16.20 -33.36
CA TYR A 319 30.61 17.52 -33.23
C TYR A 319 29.83 17.65 -31.90
N LEU A 320 29.03 16.65 -31.58
CA LEU A 320 28.27 16.65 -30.34
C LEU A 320 29.17 16.57 -29.10
N ARG A 321 30.24 15.76 -29.14
CA ARG A 321 31.21 15.64 -28.03
C ARG A 321 32.00 16.93 -27.78
N HIS A 322 32.19 17.74 -28.78
CA HIS A 322 32.93 19.03 -28.68
C HIS A 322 31.99 20.22 -28.48
N ASN A 323 30.69 19.99 -28.39
CA ASN A 323 29.75 21.07 -28.08
C ASN A 323 29.65 21.28 -26.55
N PRO A 324 30.04 22.45 -26.01
CA PRO A 324 30.07 22.66 -24.54
C PRO A 324 28.70 22.65 -23.87
N ARG A 325 27.62 22.71 -24.65
CA ARG A 325 26.25 22.61 -24.13
C ARG A 325 25.70 21.18 -24.09
N VAL A 326 26.46 20.22 -24.60
CA VAL A 326 26.13 18.78 -24.52
C VAL A 326 26.82 18.16 -23.33
N ASN A 327 26.09 17.39 -22.53
CA ASN A 327 26.68 16.63 -21.46
C ASN A 327 27.26 15.30 -21.98
N THR A 328 28.56 15.20 -22.04
CA THR A 328 29.31 14.04 -22.56
C THR A 328 29.51 12.92 -21.55
N GLU A 329 29.18 13.15 -20.28
CA GLU A 329 29.19 12.08 -19.24
C GLU A 329 27.98 11.15 -19.36
N LEU A 330 26.91 11.63 -20.02
CA LEU A 330 25.72 10.83 -20.30
C LEU A 330 25.82 10.17 -21.68
N ILE A 331 24.89 9.23 -21.94
CA ILE A 331 24.86 8.50 -23.21
C ILE A 331 24.76 9.47 -24.37
N LEU A 332 25.73 9.36 -25.29
CA LEU A 332 25.79 10.09 -26.55
C LEU A 332 26.03 9.10 -27.68
N MET A 333 25.15 9.09 -28.67
CA MET A 333 25.28 8.27 -29.86
C MET A 333 24.59 8.91 -31.07
N VAL A 334 25.10 8.63 -32.25
CA VAL A 334 24.43 8.85 -33.53
C VAL A 334 24.18 7.49 -34.19
N ARG A 335 22.94 7.07 -34.24
CA ARG A 335 22.59 5.73 -34.70
C ARG A 335 21.66 5.75 -35.92
N GLN A 336 21.79 4.71 -36.71
CA GLN A 336 20.90 4.39 -37.81
C GLN A 336 19.73 3.58 -37.28
N LEU A 337 18.52 3.98 -37.63
CA LEU A 337 17.31 3.20 -37.37
C LEU A 337 16.92 2.35 -38.60
N GLN A 338 15.84 1.61 -38.46
CA GLN A 338 15.32 0.77 -39.55
C GLN A 338 14.93 1.66 -40.75
N PRO A 339 15.31 1.31 -41.99
CA PRO A 339 14.88 2.01 -43.20
C PRO A 339 13.36 2.08 -43.30
N THR A 340 12.87 3.20 -43.78
CA THR A 340 11.44 3.45 -43.99
C THR A 340 11.18 3.86 -45.43
N PRO A 341 9.93 3.86 -45.94
CA PRO A 341 9.59 4.42 -47.24
C PRO A 341 9.93 5.94 -47.37
N GLN A 342 10.07 6.63 -46.23
CA GLN A 342 10.47 8.03 -46.15
C GLN A 342 11.99 8.19 -45.91
N GLY A 343 12.81 7.22 -46.32
CA GLY A 343 14.25 7.29 -46.22
C GLY A 343 14.81 6.54 -44.99
N LEU A 344 16.10 6.73 -44.74
CA LEU A 344 16.86 6.11 -43.68
C LEU A 344 17.00 7.06 -42.49
N PRO A 345 16.33 6.79 -41.35
CA PRO A 345 16.42 7.68 -40.19
C PRO A 345 17.79 7.55 -39.50
N ILE A 346 18.45 8.68 -39.32
CA ILE A 346 19.66 8.86 -38.52
C ILE A 346 19.24 9.60 -37.25
N GLU A 347 19.28 8.92 -36.10
CA GLU A 347 18.85 9.45 -34.82
C GLU A 347 20.06 9.97 -34.04
N LEU A 348 19.97 11.22 -33.60
CA LEU A 348 20.86 11.83 -32.64
C LEU A 348 20.27 11.61 -31.25
N TYR A 349 21.02 10.95 -30.37
CA TYR A 349 20.65 10.70 -29.00
C TYR A 349 21.72 11.26 -28.08
N PHE A 350 21.40 12.32 -27.37
CA PHE A 350 22.34 12.99 -26.47
C PHE A 350 21.60 13.77 -25.38
N PHE A 351 22.33 14.36 -24.43
CA PHE A 351 21.74 15.14 -23.35
C PHE A 351 22.26 16.58 -23.39
N SER A 352 21.32 17.53 -23.32
CA SER A 352 21.64 18.94 -23.10
C SER A 352 22.09 19.15 -21.66
N ALA A 353 23.21 19.83 -21.43
CA ALA A 353 23.66 20.20 -20.09
C ALA A 353 22.70 21.16 -19.38
N ASN A 354 22.09 22.10 -20.15
CA ASN A 354 21.03 22.95 -19.63
C ASN A 354 19.68 22.26 -19.82
N LYS A 355 18.88 22.22 -18.74
CA LYS A 355 17.57 21.53 -18.67
C LYS A 355 16.40 22.46 -18.88
N ASP A 356 16.62 23.79 -18.84
CA ASP A 356 15.59 24.79 -19.07
C ASP A 356 15.08 24.73 -20.50
N TRP A 357 13.78 24.98 -20.68
CA TRP A 357 13.10 24.74 -21.94
C TRP A 357 13.69 25.57 -23.09
N ILE A 358 13.82 26.86 -22.92
CA ILE A 358 14.29 27.77 -24.02
C ILE A 358 15.72 27.43 -24.46
N PRO A 359 16.73 27.31 -23.57
CA PRO A 359 18.08 26.88 -23.97
C PRO A 359 18.12 25.50 -24.60
N TYR A 360 17.30 24.56 -24.11
CA TYR A 360 17.19 23.20 -24.64
C TYR A 360 16.67 23.20 -26.08
N GLU A 361 15.59 23.94 -26.39
CA GLU A 361 15.06 24.02 -27.76
C GLU A 361 16.04 24.75 -28.70
N ARG A 362 16.72 25.79 -28.21
CA ARG A 362 17.77 26.47 -28.98
C ARG A 362 18.91 25.54 -29.34
N LEU A 363 19.41 24.76 -28.40
CA LEU A 363 20.46 23.77 -28.68
C LEU A 363 20.02 22.75 -29.73
N GLN A 364 18.79 22.25 -29.64
CA GLN A 364 18.26 21.33 -30.66
C GLN A 364 18.23 21.96 -32.04
N ALA A 365 17.68 23.17 -32.15
CA ALA A 365 17.59 23.87 -33.41
C ALA A 365 19.00 24.08 -34.02
N GLU A 366 19.96 24.61 -33.29
CA GLU A 366 21.31 24.85 -33.76
C GLU A 366 22.04 23.58 -34.20
N VAL A 367 21.87 22.45 -33.45
CA VAL A 367 22.46 21.17 -33.85
C VAL A 367 21.85 20.66 -35.14
N PHE A 368 20.55 20.80 -35.35
CA PHE A 368 19.88 20.31 -36.55
C PHE A 368 20.12 21.27 -37.76
N ASP A 369 20.21 22.57 -37.54
CA ASP A 369 20.61 23.55 -38.59
C ASP A 369 22.02 23.23 -39.09
N HIS A 370 22.97 23.02 -38.18
CA HIS A 370 24.33 22.63 -38.54
C HIS A 370 24.38 21.30 -39.30
N LEU A 371 23.65 20.29 -38.83
CA LEU A 371 23.56 18.95 -39.42
C LEU A 371 23.03 19.07 -40.86
N LEU A 372 21.96 19.83 -41.11
CA LEU A 372 21.39 20.04 -42.44
C LEU A 372 22.35 20.76 -43.37
N ALA A 373 23.07 21.78 -42.86
CA ALA A 373 24.03 22.55 -43.64
C ALA A 373 25.24 21.73 -44.06
N VAL A 374 25.74 20.82 -43.21
CA VAL A 374 26.95 20.04 -43.48
C VAL A 374 26.70 18.78 -44.30
N LEU A 375 25.48 18.29 -44.33
CA LEU A 375 25.10 17.02 -44.98
C LEU A 375 25.59 16.91 -46.44
N PRO A 376 25.51 17.94 -47.31
CA PRO A 376 25.98 17.87 -48.67
C PRO A 376 27.48 17.65 -48.79
N GLU A 377 28.30 18.06 -47.79
CA GLU A 377 29.76 17.85 -47.81
C GLU A 377 30.12 16.34 -47.80
N PHE A 378 29.21 15.51 -47.27
CA PHE A 378 29.34 14.05 -47.28
C PHE A 378 28.66 13.42 -48.50
N GLY A 379 28.13 14.22 -49.42
CA GLY A 379 27.37 13.74 -50.58
C GLY A 379 26.04 13.08 -50.22
N LEU A 380 25.49 13.43 -49.04
CA LEU A 380 24.21 12.95 -48.55
C LEU A 380 23.11 14.01 -48.80
N ARG A 381 21.87 13.57 -48.89
CA ARG A 381 20.68 14.43 -48.96
C ARG A 381 19.61 13.98 -47.99
N VAL A 382 18.84 14.92 -47.51
CA VAL A 382 17.62 14.61 -46.75
C VAL A 382 16.56 14.05 -47.70
N PHE A 383 15.86 13.01 -47.26
CA PHE A 383 14.67 12.55 -47.98
C PHE A 383 13.55 13.58 -47.85
N GLN A 384 13.02 14.03 -48.97
CA GLN A 384 11.84 14.90 -49.02
C GLN A 384 10.86 14.34 -50.06
N ILE A 385 9.57 14.34 -49.70
CA ILE A 385 8.52 14.05 -50.68
C ILE A 385 8.46 15.24 -51.65
N PRO A 386 8.42 14.99 -52.96
CA PRO A 386 8.33 16.09 -53.96
C PRO A 386 7.18 17.03 -53.63
N SER A 387 7.50 18.33 -53.59
CA SER A 387 6.51 19.38 -53.43
C SER A 387 5.76 19.65 -54.74
N GLY A 388 4.64 20.34 -54.70
CA GLY A 388 3.93 20.74 -55.90
C GLY A 388 4.82 21.56 -56.89
N LEU A 389 5.79 22.34 -56.39
CA LEU A 389 6.76 23.06 -57.22
C LEU A 389 7.75 22.14 -57.92
N ASP A 390 8.18 21.05 -57.25
CA ASP A 390 9.07 20.05 -57.86
C ASP A 390 8.38 19.36 -59.02
N VAL A 391 7.09 19.01 -58.86
CA VAL A 391 6.27 18.39 -59.92
C VAL A 391 6.05 19.35 -61.09
N LEU A 392 5.79 20.62 -60.81
CA LEU A 392 5.62 21.64 -61.84
C LEU A 392 6.93 21.89 -62.63
N SER A 393 8.08 21.84 -61.97
CA SER A 393 9.38 21.98 -62.66
C SER A 393 9.67 20.80 -63.61
N LEU A 394 9.20 19.58 -63.30
CA LEU A 394 9.31 18.43 -64.17
C LEU A 394 8.40 18.55 -65.41
N SER A 395 7.28 19.26 -65.34
CA SER A 395 6.36 19.46 -66.45
C SER A 395 6.74 20.61 -67.40
N SER A 396 7.76 21.42 -67.03
CA SER A 396 8.26 22.57 -67.79
C SER A 396 9.49 22.25 -68.64
N HIS A 397 9.93 21.00 -68.67
CA HIS A 397 10.94 20.41 -69.50
C HIS A 397 10.30 19.33 -70.39
#